data_27b3d14b826b030c52ff9c79c67e6d60
#
_entry.id   27b3d14b826b030c52ff9c79c67e6d60
#
_cell.length_a   1.000
_cell.length_b   1.000
_cell.length_c   1.000
_cell.angle_alpha   90.00
_cell.angle_beta   90.00
_cell.angle_gamma   90.00
#
_symmetry.space_group_name_H-M   'P 1'
#
loop_
_entity.id
_entity.type
_entity.pdbx_description
1 polymer ?
#
loop_
_entity_poly.entity_id
_entity_poly.type
_entity_poly.pdbx_seq_one_letter_code
_entity_poly.pdbx_strand_id
1 'polypeptide(L)'
;MHHQPNLRDAFVTRRDFLSKCGMGMGALGLATLFGDVSALIPSAHASSVNPFAPKAPHFPGRAKRVVHFFLNGGPSHVDTFDPKPELEKYAGKPLPGEYIKTERKTGAAFPSPFKFKQYGQCGLPVSDLFPRLGELADDLCFIRSMKAEVPNHEP
;
A
#
# COMPACT_ATOMS: atom_id res chain seq x y z
N MET A 1 -16.13 -19.06 10.81
CA MET A 1 -16.22 -18.82 12.26
C MET A 1 -16.11 -17.33 12.49
N HIS A 2 -17.21 -16.65 12.84
CA HIS A 2 -17.20 -15.22 13.15
C HIS A 2 -16.70 -15.07 14.58
N HIS A 3 -15.51 -14.53 14.76
CA HIS A 3 -15.00 -14.13 16.07
C HIS A 3 -15.70 -12.83 16.47
N GLN A 4 -16.73 -12.92 17.29
CA GLN A 4 -17.34 -11.73 17.90
C GLN A 4 -16.40 -11.24 19.02
N PRO A 5 -15.98 -9.97 19.02
CA PRO A 5 -15.19 -9.42 20.10
C PRO A 5 -16.03 -9.46 21.37
N ASN A 6 -15.47 -10.07 22.41
CA ASN A 6 -16.14 -10.16 23.71
C ASN A 6 -16.06 -8.80 24.39
N LEU A 7 -17.18 -8.11 24.53
CA LEU A 7 -17.26 -6.79 25.16
C LEU A 7 -16.72 -6.76 26.61
N ARG A 8 -16.59 -7.93 27.24
CA ARG A 8 -15.99 -8.02 28.60
C ARG A 8 -14.49 -7.74 28.60
N ASP A 9 -13.80 -7.91 27.47
CA ASP A 9 -12.37 -7.64 27.35
C ASP A 9 -12.07 -6.16 27.08
N ALA A 10 -13.11 -5.37 26.80
CA ALA A 10 -12.98 -3.93 26.59
C ALA A 10 -13.02 -3.10 27.88
N PHE A 11 -13.42 -3.68 29.01
CA PHE A 11 -13.50 -2.97 30.29
C PHE A 11 -12.31 -3.31 31.17
N VAL A 12 -11.41 -2.33 31.33
CA VAL A 12 -10.34 -2.40 32.34
C VAL A 12 -10.97 -2.52 33.70
N THR A 13 -10.73 -3.62 34.44
CA THR A 13 -11.23 -3.78 35.79
C THR A 13 -10.56 -2.75 36.72
N ARG A 14 -11.23 -2.37 37.83
CA ARG A 14 -10.63 -1.46 38.83
C ARG A 14 -9.27 -1.97 39.31
N ARG A 15 -9.10 -3.27 39.40
CA ARG A 15 -7.85 -3.91 39.81
C ARG A 15 -6.74 -3.75 38.75
N ASP A 16 -7.07 -3.93 37.47
CA ASP A 16 -6.12 -3.74 36.35
C ASP A 16 -5.75 -2.25 36.21
N PHE A 17 -6.72 -1.35 36.45
CA PHE A 17 -6.46 0.07 36.45
C PHE A 17 -5.51 0.45 37.60
N LEU A 18 -5.78 0.00 38.83
CA LEU A 18 -4.94 0.30 39.99
C LEU A 18 -3.53 -0.33 39.87
N SER A 19 -3.41 -1.54 39.31
CA SER A 19 -2.10 -2.15 39.12
C SER A 19 -1.26 -1.38 38.10
N LYS A 20 -1.87 -0.92 36.99
CA LYS A 20 -1.19 -0.13 35.95
C LYS A 20 -0.84 1.28 36.43
N CYS A 21 -1.75 1.94 37.17
CA CYS A 21 -1.49 3.26 37.72
C CYS A 21 -0.53 3.21 38.92
N GLY A 22 -0.63 2.16 39.74
CA GLY A 22 0.22 2.00 40.93
C GLY A 22 1.70 1.84 40.63
N MET A 23 2.05 1.15 39.54
CA MET A 23 3.46 1.01 39.10
C MET A 23 4.06 2.36 38.66
N GLY A 24 3.27 3.21 37.99
CA GLY A 24 3.73 4.54 37.57
C GLY A 24 3.96 5.50 38.77
N MET A 25 3.03 5.53 39.69
CA MET A 25 3.12 6.38 40.89
C MET A 25 4.19 5.90 41.87
N GLY A 26 4.35 4.59 42.04
CA GLY A 26 5.41 4.00 42.85
C GLY A 26 6.82 4.29 42.32
N ALA A 27 7.00 4.24 41.03
CA ALA A 27 8.29 4.59 40.38
C ALA A 27 8.61 6.08 40.55
N LEU A 28 7.61 6.97 40.42
CA LEU A 28 7.77 8.41 40.66
C LEU A 28 8.09 8.72 42.14
N GLY A 29 7.40 8.05 43.06
CA GLY A 29 7.68 8.20 44.50
C GLY A 29 9.07 7.72 44.91
N LEU A 30 9.55 6.63 44.32
CA LEU A 30 10.88 6.13 44.55
C LEU A 30 11.97 7.06 43.96
N ALA A 31 11.72 7.63 42.80
CA ALA A 31 12.61 8.58 42.12
C ALA A 31 12.81 9.86 43.00
N THR A 32 11.76 10.33 43.69
CA THR A 32 11.86 11.50 44.59
C THR A 32 12.59 11.21 45.90
N LEU A 33 12.58 9.95 46.36
CA LEU A 33 13.26 9.55 47.58
C LEU A 33 14.77 9.36 47.43
N PHE A 34 15.22 8.94 46.23
CA PHE A 34 16.64 8.65 46.01
C PHE A 34 17.40 9.76 45.31
N GLY A 35 16.84 10.96 45.15
CA GLY A 35 17.45 12.16 44.59
C GLY A 35 18.62 11.83 43.66
N ASP A 36 18.44 12.03 42.38
CA ASP A 36 19.44 11.76 41.31
C ASP A 36 19.40 10.35 40.69
N VAL A 37 18.19 9.88 40.39
CA VAL A 37 18.00 8.63 39.60
C VAL A 37 18.24 8.87 38.08
N SER A 38 18.55 10.08 37.65
CA SER A 38 18.82 10.37 36.25
C SER A 38 20.06 9.64 35.67
N ALA A 39 20.96 9.18 36.54
CA ALA A 39 22.14 8.39 36.14
C ALA A 39 21.88 6.88 36.04
N LEU A 40 20.78 6.37 36.61
CA LEU A 40 20.47 4.93 36.66
C LEU A 40 19.33 4.52 35.72
N ILE A 41 18.60 5.46 35.19
CA ILE A 41 17.67 5.17 34.12
C ILE A 41 18.46 5.36 32.82
N PRO A 42 18.91 4.29 32.13
CA PRO A 42 19.30 4.46 30.76
C PRO A 42 18.12 5.18 30.10
N SER A 43 18.39 6.32 29.47
CA SER A 43 17.40 7.05 28.73
C SER A 43 16.83 6.08 27.72
N ALA A 44 15.89 5.26 28.18
CA ALA A 44 14.94 4.63 27.31
C ALA A 44 14.18 5.81 26.71
N HIS A 45 14.76 6.42 25.70
CA HIS A 45 14.00 7.08 24.70
C HIS A 45 13.08 5.99 24.16
N ALA A 46 12.01 5.71 24.90
CA ALA A 46 10.81 5.21 24.31
C ALA A 46 10.38 6.32 23.36
N SER A 47 11.12 6.44 22.24
CA SER A 47 10.58 7.06 21.07
C SER A 47 9.32 6.24 20.86
N SER A 48 8.18 6.79 21.28
CA SER A 48 6.90 6.28 20.85
C SER A 48 7.05 6.16 19.36
N VAL A 49 7.25 4.92 18.88
CA VAL A 49 7.45 4.67 17.45
C VAL A 49 6.09 5.00 16.87
N ASN A 50 5.88 6.29 16.61
CA ASN A 50 4.72 6.71 15.84
C ASN A 50 4.89 6.03 14.47
N PRO A 51 4.06 5.04 14.13
CA PRO A 51 4.18 4.35 12.85
C PRO A 51 4.01 5.32 11.67
N PHE A 52 3.41 6.48 11.92
CA PHE A 52 3.21 7.56 10.94
C PHE A 52 4.29 8.65 11.01
N ALA A 53 5.29 8.53 11.89
CA ALA A 53 6.38 9.49 11.92
C ALA A 53 7.13 9.47 10.58
N PRO A 54 7.49 10.65 10.05
CA PRO A 54 8.30 10.71 8.83
C PRO A 54 9.60 9.93 9.02
N LYS A 55 9.82 8.95 8.17
CA LYS A 55 11.08 8.20 8.14
C LYS A 55 12.08 8.95 7.26
N ALA A 56 13.35 8.88 7.61
CA ALA A 56 14.39 9.41 6.75
C ALA A 56 14.31 8.73 5.36
N PRO A 57 14.31 9.51 4.27
CA PRO A 57 14.26 8.93 2.94
C PRO A 57 15.55 8.17 2.65
N HIS A 58 15.46 7.10 1.87
CA HIS A 58 16.62 6.32 1.42
C HIS A 58 17.55 7.14 0.50
N PHE A 59 16.99 8.14 -0.18
CA PHE A 59 17.71 9.04 -1.08
C PHE A 59 17.35 10.50 -0.78
N PRO A 60 18.26 11.44 -1.00
CA PRO A 60 17.93 12.85 -0.85
C PRO A 60 16.76 13.25 -1.75
N GLY A 61 15.76 13.90 -1.17
CA GLY A 61 14.62 14.41 -1.93
C GLY A 61 15.06 15.54 -2.87
N ARG A 62 14.76 15.39 -4.16
CA ARG A 62 15.02 16.43 -5.19
C ARG A 62 13.73 17.13 -5.64
N ALA A 63 12.60 16.48 -5.52
CA ALA A 63 11.32 17.03 -5.94
C ALA A 63 10.89 18.16 -4.99
N LYS A 64 10.63 19.32 -5.55
CA LYS A 64 10.12 20.50 -4.82
C LYS A 64 8.59 20.53 -4.79
N ARG A 65 7.95 19.86 -5.70
CA ARG A 65 6.47 19.80 -5.84
C ARG A 65 6.07 18.41 -6.27
N VAL A 66 4.95 17.94 -5.74
CA VAL A 66 4.34 16.65 -6.11
C VAL A 66 2.92 16.92 -6.56
N VAL A 67 2.56 16.37 -7.71
CA VAL A 67 1.19 16.39 -8.22
C VAL A 67 0.71 14.94 -8.26
N HIS A 68 -0.39 14.67 -7.57
CA HIS A 68 -1.00 13.35 -7.53
C HIS A 68 -2.26 13.34 -8.39
N PHE A 69 -2.29 12.47 -9.41
CA PHE A 69 -3.48 12.22 -10.21
C PHE A 69 -4.13 10.94 -9.72
N PHE A 70 -5.26 11.06 -9.05
CA PHE A 70 -6.10 9.93 -8.68
C PHE A 70 -7.14 9.71 -9.78
N LEU A 71 -7.03 8.60 -10.49
CA LEU A 71 -7.95 8.19 -11.54
C LEU A 71 -8.87 7.12 -10.95
N ASN A 72 -10.09 7.50 -10.59
CA ASN A 72 -11.04 6.57 -10.00
C ASN A 72 -11.33 5.39 -10.96
N GLY A 73 -11.26 4.17 -10.42
CA GLY A 73 -11.37 2.95 -11.21
C GLY A 73 -10.14 2.56 -12.02
N GLY A 74 -9.23 3.50 -12.25
CA GLY A 74 -8.00 3.30 -13.02
C GLY A 74 -8.23 3.00 -14.51
N PRO A 75 -7.25 3.28 -15.36
CA PRO A 75 -7.27 2.82 -16.76
C PRO A 75 -6.98 1.32 -16.84
N SER A 76 -7.55 0.66 -17.85
CA SER A 76 -7.23 -0.75 -18.14
C SER A 76 -5.73 -0.92 -18.42
N HIS A 77 -5.01 -1.64 -17.57
CA HIS A 77 -3.56 -1.82 -17.74
C HIS A 77 -3.21 -2.58 -19.03
N VAL A 78 -4.02 -3.57 -19.42
CA VAL A 78 -3.81 -4.36 -20.63
C VAL A 78 -4.03 -3.55 -21.92
N ASP A 79 -4.77 -2.46 -21.83
CA ASP A 79 -5.06 -1.59 -22.97
C ASP A 79 -4.13 -0.37 -23.03
N THR A 80 -3.29 -0.17 -22.02
CA THR A 80 -2.47 1.05 -21.92
C THR A 80 -0.98 0.81 -21.89
N PHE A 81 -0.44 0.07 -20.91
CA PHE A 81 1.00 -0.03 -20.67
C PHE A 81 1.53 -1.46 -20.48
N ASP A 82 0.63 -2.44 -20.42
CA ASP A 82 1.00 -3.83 -20.14
C ASP A 82 0.34 -4.80 -21.15
N PRO A 83 0.77 -4.78 -22.42
CA PRO A 83 0.20 -5.64 -23.44
C PRO A 83 0.35 -7.12 -23.06
N LYS A 84 -0.71 -7.89 -23.29
CA LYS A 84 -0.76 -9.33 -23.04
C LYS A 84 -0.96 -10.08 -24.36
N PRO A 85 0.08 -10.32 -25.15
CA PRO A 85 -0.05 -10.97 -26.47
C PRO A 85 -0.66 -12.36 -26.38
N GLU A 86 -0.48 -13.06 -25.27
CA GLU A 86 -1.10 -14.38 -25.05
C GLU A 86 -2.63 -14.33 -25.09
N LEU A 87 -3.26 -13.20 -24.77
CA LEU A 87 -4.72 -13.06 -24.84
C LEU A 87 -5.25 -13.24 -26.26
N GLU A 88 -4.45 -12.95 -27.30
CA GLU A 88 -4.82 -13.18 -28.70
C GLU A 88 -5.07 -14.67 -28.98
N LYS A 89 -4.27 -15.56 -28.38
CA LYS A 89 -4.40 -17.01 -28.54
C LYS A 89 -5.70 -17.55 -27.94
N TYR A 90 -6.20 -16.85 -26.94
CA TYR A 90 -7.41 -17.22 -26.21
C TYR A 90 -8.62 -16.35 -26.57
N ALA A 91 -8.52 -15.49 -27.57
CA ALA A 91 -9.61 -14.61 -27.99
C ALA A 91 -10.93 -15.38 -28.15
N GLY A 92 -11.96 -14.96 -27.45
CA GLY A 92 -13.27 -15.61 -27.48
C GLY A 92 -13.38 -16.95 -26.74
N LYS A 93 -12.30 -17.39 -26.07
CA LYS A 93 -12.24 -18.65 -25.31
C LYS A 93 -12.03 -18.38 -23.83
N PRO A 94 -12.44 -19.30 -22.94
CA PRO A 94 -12.08 -19.20 -21.53
C PRO A 94 -10.56 -19.31 -21.35
N LEU A 95 -10.00 -18.52 -20.41
CA LEU A 95 -8.59 -18.62 -20.04
C LEU A 95 -8.30 -19.96 -19.37
N PRO A 96 -7.13 -20.56 -19.59
CA PRO A 96 -6.70 -21.74 -18.86
C PRO A 96 -6.40 -21.38 -17.39
N GLY A 97 -6.81 -22.22 -16.46
CA GLY A 97 -6.57 -22.05 -15.02
C GLY A 97 -7.81 -21.61 -14.23
N GLU A 98 -7.59 -21.27 -12.97
CA GLU A 98 -8.65 -20.77 -12.09
C GLU A 98 -9.02 -19.33 -12.48
N TYR A 99 -10.32 -19.07 -12.53
CA TYR A 99 -10.81 -17.72 -12.77
C TYR A 99 -10.47 -16.81 -11.58
N ILE A 100 -9.87 -15.67 -11.87
CA ILE A 100 -9.69 -14.62 -10.88
C ILE A 100 -11.07 -14.16 -10.43
N LYS A 101 -11.27 -14.07 -9.12
CA LYS A 101 -12.51 -13.55 -8.55
C LYS A 101 -12.68 -12.09 -8.96
N THR A 102 -13.77 -11.79 -9.66
CA THR A 102 -14.12 -10.44 -10.13
C THR A 102 -15.49 -10.06 -9.57
N GLU A 103 -15.83 -8.76 -9.58
CA GLU A 103 -17.16 -8.30 -9.14
C GLU A 103 -18.29 -8.86 -9.98
N ARG A 104 -18.04 -9.03 -11.27
CA ARG A 104 -19.03 -9.53 -12.23
C ARG A 104 -18.53 -10.83 -12.83
N LYS A 105 -19.47 -11.65 -13.29
CA LYS A 105 -19.14 -12.86 -14.00
C LYS A 105 -18.29 -12.52 -15.23
N THR A 106 -17.09 -13.06 -15.31
CA THR A 106 -16.18 -12.91 -16.45
C THR A 106 -16.62 -13.84 -17.58
N GLY A 107 -16.45 -13.35 -18.81
CA GLY A 107 -16.68 -14.13 -20.02
C GLY A 107 -15.41 -14.73 -20.59
N ALA A 108 -15.34 -14.79 -21.91
CA ALA A 108 -14.17 -15.22 -22.66
C ALA A 108 -13.06 -14.16 -22.63
N ALA A 109 -11.81 -14.58 -22.90
CA ALA A 109 -10.68 -13.69 -23.03
C ALA A 109 -10.90 -12.68 -24.16
N PHE A 110 -10.56 -11.43 -23.91
CA PHE A 110 -10.68 -10.35 -24.86
C PHE A 110 -9.31 -9.67 -25.00
N PRO A 111 -8.63 -9.79 -26.15
CA PRO A 111 -7.38 -9.10 -26.39
C PRO A 111 -7.61 -7.60 -26.55
N SER A 112 -6.58 -6.81 -26.26
CA SER A 112 -6.66 -5.37 -26.46
C SER A 112 -6.91 -5.02 -27.91
N PRO A 113 -7.90 -4.16 -28.22
CA PRO A 113 -8.15 -3.68 -29.59
C PRO A 113 -7.15 -2.60 -30.02
N PHE A 114 -6.32 -2.11 -29.09
CA PHE A 114 -5.39 -1.02 -29.33
C PHE A 114 -4.02 -1.53 -29.75
N LYS A 115 -3.32 -0.72 -30.55
CA LYS A 115 -1.97 -1.01 -31.02
C LYS A 115 -0.95 -0.49 -30.01
N PHE A 116 0.13 -1.27 -29.84
CA PHE A 116 1.24 -0.90 -28.97
C PHE A 116 2.48 -0.57 -29.81
N LYS A 117 3.20 0.44 -29.37
CA LYS A 117 4.50 0.83 -29.91
C LYS A 117 5.49 0.95 -28.77
N GLN A 118 6.75 0.57 -29.03
CA GLN A 118 7.83 0.81 -28.08
C GLN A 118 8.29 2.26 -28.17
N TYR A 119 8.47 2.88 -27.00
CA TYR A 119 8.89 4.26 -26.85
C TYR A 119 10.12 4.34 -25.94
N GLY A 120 10.89 5.43 -26.14
CA GLY A 120 12.09 5.73 -25.38
C GLY A 120 13.25 4.74 -25.63
N GLN A 121 14.36 4.98 -24.96
CA GLN A 121 15.51 4.09 -24.95
C GLN A 121 15.23 2.84 -24.10
N CYS A 122 14.33 2.99 -23.09
CA CYS A 122 13.89 1.89 -22.24
C CYS A 122 12.99 0.88 -22.98
N GLY A 123 12.50 1.19 -24.19
CA GLY A 123 11.65 0.31 -24.98
C GLY A 123 10.28 0.05 -24.34
N LEU A 124 9.73 1.02 -23.59
CA LEU A 124 8.44 0.87 -22.93
C LEU A 124 7.30 0.68 -23.94
N PRO A 125 6.52 -0.40 -23.87
CA PRO A 125 5.34 -0.54 -24.71
C PRO A 125 4.24 0.39 -24.21
N VAL A 126 3.76 1.28 -25.06
CA VAL A 126 2.65 2.18 -24.77
C VAL A 126 1.61 2.08 -25.89
N SER A 127 0.36 2.04 -25.49
CA SER A 127 -0.79 2.00 -26.39
C SER A 127 -0.96 3.32 -27.16
N ASP A 128 -1.58 3.24 -28.31
CA ASP A 128 -1.99 4.39 -29.11
C ASP A 128 -3.06 5.28 -28.43
N LEU A 129 -3.59 4.86 -27.29
CA LEU A 129 -4.41 5.70 -26.41
C LEU A 129 -3.61 6.85 -25.76
N PHE A 130 -2.33 6.62 -25.46
CA PHE A 130 -1.49 7.56 -24.69
C PHE A 130 -0.17 7.90 -25.40
N PRO A 131 -0.18 8.33 -26.67
CA PRO A 131 1.04 8.58 -27.43
C PRO A 131 1.92 9.67 -26.80
N ARG A 132 1.31 10.67 -26.16
CA ARG A 132 2.04 11.74 -25.46
C ARG A 132 2.79 11.26 -24.24
N LEU A 133 2.24 10.30 -23.50
CA LEU A 133 2.97 9.66 -22.40
C LEU A 133 4.11 8.80 -22.91
N GLY A 134 3.95 8.18 -24.07
CA GLY A 134 5.02 7.44 -24.72
C GLY A 134 6.25 8.30 -25.01
N GLU A 135 6.07 9.56 -25.42
CA GLU A 135 7.16 10.51 -25.66
C GLU A 135 8.01 10.79 -24.41
N LEU A 136 7.46 10.56 -23.20
CA LEU A 136 8.11 10.73 -21.92
C LEU A 136 8.55 9.40 -21.28
N ALA A 137 8.61 8.32 -22.03
CA ALA A 137 8.81 6.96 -21.53
C ALA A 137 10.06 6.83 -20.65
N ASP A 138 11.16 7.49 -21.02
CA ASP A 138 12.42 7.42 -20.28
C ASP A 138 12.41 8.22 -18.96
N ASP A 139 11.46 9.12 -18.78
CA ASP A 139 11.25 9.90 -17.55
C ASP A 139 10.23 9.26 -16.60
N LEU A 140 9.58 8.16 -17.02
CA LEU A 140 8.49 7.53 -16.29
C LEU A 140 8.92 6.18 -15.70
N CYS A 141 8.41 5.89 -14.51
CA CYS A 141 8.53 4.58 -13.87
C CYS A 141 7.17 3.89 -13.84
N PHE A 142 7.05 2.75 -14.53
CA PHE A 142 5.82 1.96 -14.59
C PHE A 142 5.91 0.74 -13.68
N ILE A 143 5.08 0.70 -12.64
CA ILE A 143 4.97 -0.45 -11.75
C ILE A 143 3.77 -1.30 -12.18
N ARG A 144 4.02 -2.31 -13.01
CA ARG A 144 2.99 -3.18 -13.60
C ARG A 144 2.57 -4.35 -12.71
N SER A 145 3.30 -4.59 -11.63
CA SER A 145 3.07 -5.71 -10.70
C SER A 145 2.16 -5.36 -9.51
N MET A 146 1.54 -4.19 -9.51
CA MET A 146 0.61 -3.82 -8.45
C MET A 146 -0.63 -4.71 -8.49
N LYS A 147 -1.07 -5.16 -7.31
CA LYS A 147 -2.24 -6.02 -7.13
C LYS A 147 -3.12 -5.46 -6.03
N ALA A 148 -4.41 -5.39 -6.28
CA ALA A 148 -5.41 -5.10 -5.27
C ALA A 148 -5.90 -6.41 -4.61
N GLU A 149 -6.25 -6.34 -3.32
CA GLU A 149 -6.80 -7.49 -2.59
C GLU A 149 -8.27 -7.75 -2.95
N VAL A 150 -8.96 -6.69 -3.31
CA VAL A 150 -10.40 -6.73 -3.64
C VAL A 150 -10.59 -6.16 -5.06
N PRO A 151 -11.37 -6.83 -5.91
CA PRO A 151 -11.67 -6.35 -7.25
C PRO A 151 -12.73 -5.24 -7.18
N ASN A 152 -12.36 -4.07 -6.68
CA ASN A 152 -13.24 -2.92 -6.54
C ASN A 152 -12.61 -1.70 -7.21
N HIS A 153 -13.43 -0.94 -7.93
CA HIS A 153 -13.04 0.32 -8.56
C HIS A 153 -13.37 1.54 -7.68
N GLU A 154 -14.10 1.32 -6.60
CA GLU A 154 -14.44 2.35 -5.62
C GLU A 154 -13.68 2.08 -4.31
N PRO A 155 -13.21 3.13 -3.62
CA PRO A 155 -12.53 2.98 -2.35
C PRO A 155 -13.47 2.52 -1.24
#